data_cec19be195c01c7ceb8bf357fdd729bc
#
_entry.id   cec19be195c01c7ceb8bf357fdd729bc
#
_cell.length_a   1.000
_cell.length_b   1.000
_cell.length_c   1.000
_cell.angle_alpha   90.00
_cell.angle_beta   90.00
_cell.angle_gamma   90.00
#
_symmetry.space_group_name_H-M   'P 1'
#
loop_
_entity.id
_entity.type
_entity.pdbx_description
1 polymer ?
#
loop_
_entity_poly.entity_id
_entity_poly.type
_entity_poly.pdbx_seq_one_letter_code
_entity_poly.pdbx_strand_id
1 'polypeptide(L)'
;MTIDEIMNKTVMLMVFQSEGLDPAGIKEKKFYAKAVGRDSIGLWIENPKLETTRVRDDKGILIPPEKRQHEENLAYVLIPWGNIRSVVHFPMREGFDTFEDEETKAIGRGMYL
;
A
#
# COMPACT_ATOMS: atom_id res chain seq x y z
N MET A 1 4.81 9.63 -21.78
CA MET A 1 4.99 8.71 -20.63
C MET A 1 3.94 7.62 -20.66
N THR A 2 4.32 6.42 -20.30
CA THR A 2 3.39 5.29 -20.20
C THR A 2 3.40 4.75 -18.77
N ILE A 3 2.39 3.96 -18.45
CA ILE A 3 2.30 3.35 -17.11
C ILE A 3 3.51 2.46 -16.81
N ASP A 4 4.14 1.89 -17.81
CA ASP A 4 5.32 1.04 -17.61
C ASP A 4 6.52 1.81 -17.06
N GLU A 5 6.58 3.09 -17.31
CA GLU A 5 7.69 3.92 -16.85
C GLU A 5 7.68 4.18 -15.35
N ILE A 6 6.54 3.96 -14.69
CA ILE A 6 6.46 4.14 -13.24
C ILE A 6 6.66 2.84 -12.47
N MET A 7 6.86 1.72 -13.15
CA MET A 7 7.07 0.44 -12.49
C MET A 7 8.33 0.50 -11.62
N ASN A 8 8.22 -0.04 -10.41
CA ASN A 8 9.25 -0.04 -9.37
C ASN A 8 9.61 1.36 -8.87
N LYS A 9 8.74 2.31 -9.09
CA LYS A 9 8.92 3.68 -8.61
C LYS A 9 7.80 4.07 -7.67
N THR A 10 8.11 4.96 -6.73
CA THR A 10 7.13 5.51 -5.81
C THR A 10 6.32 6.58 -6.52
N VAL A 11 5.01 6.47 -6.42
CA VAL A 11 4.08 7.42 -7.02
C VAL A 11 3.08 7.88 -5.97
N MET A 12 2.47 9.03 -6.23
CA MET A 12 1.33 9.46 -5.45
C MET A 12 0.06 8.97 -6.13
N LEU A 13 -0.75 8.25 -5.37
CA LEU A 13 -2.00 7.71 -5.86
C LEU A 13 -3.18 8.41 -5.20
N MET A 14 -4.20 8.68 -5.99
CA MET A 14 -5.49 9.12 -5.50
C MET A 14 -6.53 8.11 -5.90
N VAL A 15 -7.34 7.69 -4.95
CA VAL A 15 -8.42 6.72 -5.18
C VAL A 15 -9.77 7.36 -4.88
N PHE A 16 -10.82 6.82 -5.47
CA PHE A 16 -12.17 7.30 -5.21
C PHE A 16 -12.67 6.83 -3.85
N GLN A 17 -12.36 5.60 -3.48
CA GLN A 17 -12.78 5.00 -2.22
C GLN A 17 -11.63 4.29 -1.54
N SER A 18 -11.51 4.47 -0.25
CA SER A 18 -10.48 3.80 0.55
C SER A 18 -11.04 2.71 1.47
N GLU A 19 -12.37 2.61 1.63
CA GLU A 19 -12.95 1.65 2.57
C GLU A 19 -12.57 0.20 2.22
N GLY A 20 -12.62 -0.14 0.94
CA GLY A 20 -12.25 -1.48 0.49
C GLY A 20 -10.76 -1.78 0.59
N LEU A 21 -9.94 -0.75 0.80
CA LEU A 21 -8.48 -0.88 0.91
C LEU A 21 -7.99 -0.83 2.35
N ASP A 22 -8.89 -0.60 3.29
CA ASP A 22 -8.54 -0.51 4.70
C ASP A 22 -7.81 -1.76 5.21
N PRO A 23 -8.26 -2.98 4.88
CA PRO A 23 -7.53 -4.19 5.29
C PRO A 23 -6.12 -4.28 4.73
N ALA A 24 -5.84 -3.56 3.63
CA ALA A 24 -4.51 -3.51 3.02
C ALA A 24 -3.64 -2.41 3.59
N GLY A 25 -4.10 -1.72 4.62
CA GLY A 25 -3.35 -0.65 5.25
C GLY A 25 -3.52 0.72 4.61
N ILE A 26 -4.44 0.85 3.65
CA ILE A 26 -4.69 2.10 2.95
C ILE A 26 -5.95 2.73 3.52
N LYS A 27 -5.78 3.79 4.28
CA LYS A 27 -6.87 4.45 5.00
C LYS A 27 -7.23 5.82 4.45
N GLU A 28 -6.37 6.37 3.62
CA GLU A 28 -6.55 7.68 3.01
C GLU A 28 -6.79 7.55 1.51
N LYS A 29 -7.50 8.53 0.94
CA LYS A 29 -7.77 8.53 -0.50
C LYS A 29 -6.58 9.00 -1.32
N LYS A 30 -5.57 9.56 -0.68
CA LYS A 30 -4.35 10.04 -1.32
C LYS A 30 -3.17 9.53 -0.52
N PHE A 31 -2.26 8.83 -1.20
CA PHE A 31 -1.14 8.19 -0.53
C PHE A 31 0.01 7.95 -1.49
N TYR A 32 1.18 7.68 -0.94
CA TYR A 32 2.36 7.28 -1.72
C TYR A 32 2.55 5.78 -1.64
N ALA A 33 2.88 5.17 -2.78
CA ALA A 33 3.14 3.75 -2.83
C ALA A 33 4.07 3.43 -4.01
N LYS A 34 4.78 2.31 -3.90
CA LYS A 34 5.61 1.82 -4.98
C LYS A 34 4.73 0.98 -5.91
N ALA A 35 4.68 1.38 -7.17
CA ALA A 35 4.00 0.61 -8.20
C ALA A 35 4.90 -0.53 -8.64
N VAL A 36 4.40 -1.76 -8.62
CA VAL A 36 5.21 -2.95 -8.91
C VAL A 36 4.71 -3.77 -10.09
N GLY A 37 3.51 -3.51 -10.57
CA GLY A 37 2.97 -4.22 -11.71
C GLY A 37 1.64 -3.65 -12.16
N ARG A 38 1.21 -4.10 -13.31
CA ARG A 38 -0.10 -3.73 -13.86
C ARG A 38 -0.67 -4.89 -14.66
N ASP A 39 -1.97 -4.95 -14.71
CA ASP A 39 -2.67 -5.88 -15.60
C ASP A 39 -4.01 -5.26 -16.03
N SER A 40 -4.86 -6.04 -16.66
CA SER A 40 -6.15 -5.55 -17.14
C SER A 40 -7.10 -5.14 -16.03
N ILE A 41 -6.88 -5.63 -14.82
CA ILE A 41 -7.76 -5.36 -13.68
C ILE A 41 -7.35 -4.09 -12.95
N GLY A 42 -6.06 -3.88 -12.76
CA GLY A 42 -5.61 -2.72 -12.00
C GLY A 42 -4.11 -2.60 -11.89
N LEU A 43 -3.72 -1.77 -10.92
CA LEU A 43 -2.33 -1.48 -10.60
C LEU A 43 -1.95 -2.21 -9.32
N TRP A 44 -0.86 -2.95 -9.37
CA TRP A 44 -0.29 -3.59 -8.19
C TRP A 44 0.67 -2.64 -7.51
N ILE A 45 0.46 -2.45 -6.22
CA ILE A 45 1.36 -1.64 -5.38
C ILE A 45 1.91 -2.49 -4.26
N GLU A 46 3.03 -2.05 -3.71
CA GLU A 46 3.69 -2.74 -2.62
C GLU A 46 3.37 -2.07 -1.29
N ASN A 47 2.94 -2.87 -0.33
CA ASN A 47 2.89 -2.46 1.07
C ASN A 47 3.96 -3.29 1.80
N PRO A 48 5.14 -2.71 2.09
CA PRO A 48 6.25 -3.49 2.62
C PRO A 48 6.06 -3.94 4.06
N LYS A 49 5.16 -3.29 4.78
CA LYS A 49 4.98 -3.56 6.21
C LYS A 49 3.52 -3.55 6.58
N LEU A 50 2.73 -4.39 5.89
CA LEU A 50 1.33 -4.54 6.25
C LEU A 50 1.24 -5.22 7.61
N GLU A 51 0.59 -4.55 8.55
CA GLU A 51 0.41 -5.07 9.87
C GLU A 51 -0.75 -6.04 9.92
N THR A 52 -0.49 -7.25 10.38
CA THR A 52 -1.49 -8.29 10.52
C THR A 52 -1.44 -8.87 11.93
N THR A 53 -2.54 -9.48 12.33
CA THR A 53 -2.62 -10.17 13.61
C THR A 53 -2.82 -11.66 13.34
N ARG A 54 -1.90 -12.46 13.86
CA ARG A 54 -1.99 -13.90 13.68
C ARG A 54 -3.04 -14.46 14.64
N VAL A 55 -4.04 -15.13 14.09
CA VAL A 55 -5.15 -15.66 14.89
C VAL A 55 -5.11 -17.18 15.05
N ARG A 56 -4.30 -17.87 14.23
CA ARG A 56 -4.15 -19.33 14.30
C ARG A 56 -2.68 -19.69 14.33
N ASP A 57 -2.36 -20.77 15.08
CA ASP A 57 -0.99 -21.27 15.11
C ASP A 57 -0.70 -22.16 13.89
N ASP A 58 0.51 -22.74 13.85
CA ASP A 58 0.95 -23.57 12.74
C ASP A 58 0.10 -24.82 12.55
N LYS A 59 -0.62 -25.23 13.59
CA LYS A 59 -1.49 -26.38 13.56
C LYS A 59 -2.94 -26.02 13.22
N GLY A 60 -3.20 -24.75 12.93
CA GLY A 60 -4.53 -24.26 12.63
C GLY A 60 -5.41 -24.02 13.84
N ILE A 61 -4.85 -24.09 15.05
CA ILE A 61 -5.57 -23.90 16.29
C ILE A 61 -5.67 -22.40 16.60
N LEU A 62 -6.86 -21.96 16.98
CA LEU A 62 -7.12 -20.57 17.29
C LEU A 62 -6.28 -20.12 18.50
N ILE A 63 -5.55 -19.02 18.31
CA ILE A 63 -4.75 -18.44 19.38
C ILE A 63 -5.65 -17.56 20.24
N PRO A 64 -5.62 -17.72 21.58
CA PRO A 64 -6.41 -16.85 22.47
C PRO A 64 -6.08 -15.37 22.23
N PRO A 65 -7.07 -14.47 22.27
CA PRO A 65 -6.85 -13.05 21.98
C PRO A 65 -5.69 -12.40 22.72
N GLU A 66 -5.49 -12.77 23.98
CA GLU A 66 -4.42 -12.21 24.83
C GLU A 66 -3.03 -12.68 24.42
N LYS A 67 -2.94 -13.71 23.59
CA LYS A 67 -1.66 -14.26 23.12
C LYS A 67 -1.38 -13.94 21.66
N ARG A 68 -2.28 -13.23 21.00
CA ARG A 68 -2.08 -12.88 19.61
C ARG A 68 -1.03 -11.80 19.46
N GLN A 69 -0.19 -11.97 18.47
CA GLN A 69 0.88 -11.01 18.18
C GLN A 69 0.65 -10.35 16.84
N HIS A 70 1.06 -9.11 16.75
CA HIS A 70 1.06 -8.38 15.49
C HIS A 70 2.31 -8.73 14.71
N GLU A 71 2.17 -8.89 13.41
CA GLU A 71 3.26 -9.16 12.49
C GLU A 71 3.24 -8.13 11.38
N GLU A 72 4.42 -7.80 10.87
CA GLU A 72 4.55 -6.97 9.67
C GLU A 72 4.92 -7.87 8.51
N ASN A 73 4.22 -7.73 7.39
CA ASN A 73 4.42 -8.56 6.22
C ASN A 73 4.48 -7.72 4.96
N LEU A 74 5.36 -8.12 4.05
CA LEU A 74 5.33 -7.59 2.70
C LEU A 74 4.05 -8.06 2.02
N ALA A 75 3.30 -7.14 1.47
CA ALA A 75 2.07 -7.46 0.75
C ALA A 75 2.03 -6.69 -0.57
N TYR A 76 1.41 -7.31 -1.56
CA TYR A 76 1.10 -6.64 -2.82
C TYR A 76 -0.40 -6.42 -2.88
N VAL A 77 -0.79 -5.22 -3.23
CA VAL A 77 -2.19 -4.82 -3.22
C VAL A 77 -2.60 -4.43 -4.63
N LEU A 78 -3.68 -5.02 -5.11
CA LEU A 78 -4.25 -4.67 -6.41
C LEU A 78 -5.30 -3.58 -6.21
N ILE A 79 -5.11 -2.47 -6.89
CA ILE A 79 -6.11 -1.41 -6.92
C ILE A 79 -6.74 -1.40 -8.29
N PRO A 80 -8.03 -1.71 -8.39
CA PRO A 80 -8.72 -1.74 -9.68
C PRO A 80 -8.63 -0.37 -10.38
N TRP A 81 -8.49 -0.40 -11.71
CA TRP A 81 -8.41 0.84 -12.48
C TRP A 81 -9.59 1.76 -12.22
N GLY A 82 -10.78 1.21 -12.03
CA GLY A 82 -11.97 2.01 -11.74
C GLY A 82 -11.93 2.76 -10.42
N ASN A 83 -11.05 2.38 -9.50
CA ASN A 83 -10.89 3.07 -8.22
C ASN A 83 -9.71 4.04 -8.21
N ILE A 84 -8.91 4.07 -9.24
CA ILE A 84 -7.79 5.00 -9.35
C ILE A 84 -8.28 6.28 -9.99
N ARG A 85 -8.21 7.36 -9.21
CA ARG A 85 -8.57 8.68 -9.70
C ARG A 85 -7.41 9.34 -10.42
N SER A 86 -6.21 9.24 -9.88
CA SER A 86 -5.02 9.76 -10.53
C SER A 86 -3.76 9.11 -9.98
N VAL A 87 -2.73 9.13 -10.82
CA VAL A 87 -1.38 8.67 -10.45
C VAL A 87 -0.44 9.83 -10.80
N VAL A 88 0.34 10.25 -9.82
CA VAL A 88 1.31 11.33 -10.03
C VAL A 88 2.72 10.79 -9.83
N HIS A 89 3.56 11.02 -10.82
CA HIS A 89 4.97 10.62 -10.79
C HIS A 89 5.84 11.88 -10.82
N PHE A 90 6.84 11.91 -9.95
CA PHE A 90 7.79 13.02 -9.86
C PHE A 90 9.16 12.55 -10.34
N PRO A 91 9.45 12.63 -11.65
CA PRO A 91 10.68 12.00 -12.19
C PRO A 91 11.97 12.63 -11.68
N MET A 92 11.90 13.85 -11.21
CA MET A 92 13.11 14.59 -10.74
C MET A 92 13.28 14.55 -9.22
N ARG A 93 12.42 13.84 -8.50
CA ARG A 93 12.52 13.75 -7.05
C ARG A 93 13.13 12.41 -6.65
N GLU A 94 14.44 12.32 -6.69
CA GLU A 94 15.13 11.15 -6.19
C GLU A 94 14.98 11.04 -4.69
N GLY A 95 14.90 9.81 -4.19
CA GLY A 95 14.71 9.58 -2.78
C GLY A 95 13.29 9.90 -2.29
N PHE A 96 12.36 10.04 -3.21
CA PHE A 96 10.98 10.36 -2.91
C PHE A 96 10.36 9.36 -1.94
N ASP A 97 10.71 8.10 -2.10
CA ASP A 97 10.23 7.00 -1.26
C ASP A 97 10.82 7.02 0.15
N THR A 98 11.89 7.79 0.35
CA THR A 98 12.49 7.97 1.67
C THR A 98 12.16 9.32 2.29
N PHE A 99 11.40 10.14 1.58
CA PHE A 99 11.02 11.45 2.06
C PHE A 99 10.05 11.30 3.24
N GLU A 100 10.47 11.79 4.39
CA GLU A 100 9.69 11.72 5.60
C GLU A 100 9.37 13.11 6.10
N ASP A 101 8.19 13.60 5.79
CA ASP A 101 7.66 14.72 6.51
C ASP A 101 6.34 14.30 7.18
N GLU A 102 5.82 15.19 7.99
CA GLU A 102 4.63 14.89 8.77
C GLU A 102 3.40 14.61 7.90
N GLU A 103 3.40 15.08 6.68
CA GLU A 103 2.23 15.03 5.81
C GLU A 103 2.30 13.92 4.76
N THR A 104 3.47 13.32 4.57
CA THR A 104 3.66 12.34 3.52
C THR A 104 4.39 11.13 4.05
N LYS A 105 3.68 10.05 4.26
CA LYS A 105 4.26 8.80 4.73
C LYS A 105 3.97 7.68 3.76
N ALA A 106 4.84 6.69 3.78
CA ALA A 106 4.67 5.52 2.94
C ALA A 106 3.46 4.70 3.40
N ILE A 107 2.87 3.98 2.45
CA ILE A 107 1.81 3.03 2.71
C ILE A 107 2.26 2.01 3.77
N GLY A 108 1.34 1.59 4.62
CA GLY A 108 1.57 0.53 5.59
C GLY A 108 2.06 0.98 6.94
N ARG A 109 2.33 2.26 7.11
CA ARG A 109 2.85 2.80 8.37
C ARG A 109 1.98 3.91 8.93
N GLY A 110 0.68 3.73 8.85
CA GLY A 110 -0.21 4.81 9.22
C GLY A 110 -0.03 5.93 8.25
N MET A 111 -0.58 5.75 7.11
CA MET A 111 -0.36 6.63 5.99
C MET A 111 -0.91 8.01 6.17
N TYR A 112 -0.15 9.00 5.74
CA TYR A 112 -0.57 10.39 5.75
C TYR A 112 -0.26 11.06 4.43
N LEU A 113 -1.03 12.03 4.14
CA LEU A 113 -0.77 12.83 2.96
C LEU A 113 -1.09 14.27 3.21
#